data_0b48601b82fd7c4d8af4d7fbdcf1cec6
#
_entry.id   0b48601b82fd7c4d8af4d7fbdcf1cec6
#
_cell.length_a   1.000
_cell.length_b   1.000
_cell.length_c   1.000
_cell.angle_alpha   90.00
_cell.angle_beta   90.00
_cell.angle_gamma   90.00
#
_symmetry.space_group_name_H-M   'P 1'
#
loop_
_entity.id
_entity.type
_entity.pdbx_description
1 polymer ?
#
loop_
_entity_poly.entity_id
_entity_poly.type
_entity_poly.pdbx_seq_one_letter_code
_entity_poly.pdbx_strand_id
1 'polypeptide(L)'
;MHNIIIGQTNITDYIVDGSYKMDAKSQYESWQDGNFVEHRIIVTEKVEGSFDVVCSNKTGSITLADFMDIITTADNNGVITCAVYVTNKGASEAIDAYYSITNKQHTLIPDGTFVDVITIALKER
;
A
#
# COMPACT_ATOMS: atom_id res chain seq x y z
N MET A 1 -15.00 -3.95 -10.26
CA MET A 1 -14.36 -3.76 -8.94
C MET A 1 -12.86 -3.96 -9.07
N HIS A 2 -12.08 -3.10 -8.48
CA HIS A 2 -10.63 -3.22 -8.49
C HIS A 2 -10.20 -3.91 -7.19
N ASN A 3 -9.44 -4.99 -7.33
CA ASN A 3 -8.98 -5.77 -6.19
C ASN A 3 -7.57 -5.34 -5.79
N ILE A 4 -7.36 -5.25 -4.48
CA ILE A 4 -6.05 -5.00 -3.91
C ILE A 4 -5.52 -6.36 -3.44
N ILE A 5 -4.42 -6.79 -4.03
CA ILE A 5 -3.87 -8.13 -3.81
C ILE A 5 -2.43 -7.98 -3.31
N ILE A 6 -2.13 -8.61 -2.19
CA ILE A 6 -0.77 -8.70 -1.66
C ILE A 6 -0.33 -10.16 -1.80
N GLY A 7 0.76 -10.36 -2.56
CA GLY A 7 1.17 -11.70 -2.94
C GLY A 7 0.09 -12.37 -3.77
N GLN A 8 -0.62 -13.31 -3.18
CA GLN A 8 -1.71 -14.04 -3.84
C GLN A 8 -3.05 -13.87 -3.11
N THR A 9 -3.11 -12.98 -2.11
CA THR A 9 -4.28 -12.81 -1.25
C THR A 9 -4.97 -11.49 -1.54
N ASN A 10 -6.28 -11.55 -1.82
CA ASN A 10 -7.13 -10.38 -2.00
C ASN A 10 -7.50 -9.82 -0.63
N ILE A 11 -7.13 -8.56 -0.36
CA ILE A 11 -7.39 -7.90 0.92
C ILE A 11 -8.39 -6.75 0.79
N THR A 12 -9.05 -6.60 -0.34
CA THR A 12 -9.93 -5.46 -0.62
C THR A 12 -11.01 -5.26 0.44
N ASP A 13 -11.60 -6.35 0.92
CA ASP A 13 -12.71 -6.31 1.87
C ASP A 13 -12.30 -5.80 3.27
N TYR A 14 -11.01 -5.76 3.57
CA TYR A 14 -10.49 -5.35 4.87
C TYR A 14 -10.01 -3.90 4.89
N ILE A 15 -10.06 -3.21 3.77
CA ILE A 15 -9.59 -1.83 3.65
C ILE A 15 -10.65 -0.87 4.18
N VAL A 16 -10.23 0.09 5.00
CA VAL A 16 -11.10 1.13 5.55
C VAL A 16 -11.56 2.05 4.44
N ASP A 17 -12.87 2.30 4.37
CA ASP A 17 -13.44 3.21 3.38
C ASP A 17 -12.82 4.60 3.49
N GLY A 18 -12.43 5.15 2.34
CA GLY A 18 -11.85 6.49 2.26
C GLY A 18 -10.40 6.61 2.66
N SER A 19 -9.75 5.51 3.11
CA SER A 19 -8.33 5.54 3.51
C SER A 19 -7.39 5.29 2.35
N TYR A 20 -7.87 4.71 1.25
CA TYR A 20 -7.04 4.26 0.14
C TYR A 20 -6.59 5.41 -0.74
N LYS A 21 -5.28 5.53 -0.93
CA LYS A 21 -4.69 6.48 -1.87
C LYS A 21 -3.38 5.90 -2.40
N MET A 22 -3.35 5.59 -3.69
CA MET A 22 -2.17 5.11 -4.39
C MET A 22 -2.04 5.90 -5.68
N ASP A 23 -0.99 6.68 -5.81
CA ASP A 23 -0.77 7.55 -6.96
C ASP A 23 0.53 7.22 -7.66
N ALA A 24 0.50 7.30 -9.00
CA ALA A 24 1.71 7.26 -9.79
C ALA A 24 2.36 8.65 -9.77
N LYS A 25 3.63 8.68 -9.41
CA LYS A 25 4.41 9.92 -9.33
C LYS A 25 5.59 9.87 -10.28
N SER A 26 5.76 10.92 -11.07
CA SER A 26 6.87 11.03 -11.99
C SER A 26 8.16 11.40 -11.26
N GLN A 27 9.25 10.75 -11.64
CA GLN A 27 10.59 11.06 -11.17
C GLN A 27 11.30 11.85 -12.27
N TYR A 28 11.94 12.96 -11.89
CA TYR A 28 12.59 13.86 -12.84
C TYR A 28 14.06 13.99 -12.53
N GLU A 29 14.85 14.15 -13.60
CA GLU A 29 16.15 14.78 -13.51
C GLU A 29 16.04 16.17 -14.11
N SER A 30 16.66 17.16 -13.48
CA SER A 30 16.72 18.52 -13.99
C SER A 30 18.14 19.05 -13.91
N TRP A 31 18.50 19.88 -14.89
CA TRP A 31 19.79 20.56 -14.92
C TRP A 31 19.66 21.88 -15.66
N GLN A 32 20.65 22.76 -15.44
CA GLN A 32 20.77 24.02 -16.19
C GLN A 32 21.91 23.90 -17.17
N ASP A 33 21.69 24.42 -18.39
CA ASP A 33 22.75 24.53 -19.38
C ASP A 33 23.57 25.83 -19.18
N GLY A 34 24.53 26.09 -20.06
CA GLY A 34 25.38 27.29 -20.00
C GLY A 34 24.63 28.61 -20.18
N ASN A 35 23.38 28.59 -20.61
CA ASN A 35 22.51 29.76 -20.78
C ASN A 35 21.49 29.89 -19.64
N PHE A 36 21.64 29.11 -18.58
CA PHE A 36 20.74 29.07 -17.42
C PHE A 36 19.31 28.61 -17.77
N VAL A 37 19.16 27.84 -18.84
CA VAL A 37 17.89 27.22 -19.18
C VAL A 37 17.77 25.89 -18.44
N GLU A 38 16.70 25.75 -17.68
CA GLU A 38 16.43 24.49 -16.96
C GLU A 38 15.90 23.43 -17.94
N HIS A 39 16.52 22.28 -17.92
CA HIS A 39 16.07 21.10 -18.66
C HIS A 39 15.55 20.06 -17.67
N ARG A 40 14.52 19.35 -18.06
CA ARG A 40 13.87 18.34 -17.22
C ARG A 40 13.54 17.10 -18.04
N ILE A 41 13.96 15.94 -17.54
CA ILE A 41 13.66 14.65 -18.13
C ILE A 41 12.88 13.81 -17.13
N ILE A 42 11.79 13.20 -17.56
CA ILE A 42 11.08 12.21 -16.77
C ILE A 42 11.88 10.91 -16.86
N VAL A 43 12.49 10.52 -15.73
CA VAL A 43 13.31 9.31 -15.65
C VAL A 43 12.43 8.09 -15.54
N THR A 44 11.42 8.13 -14.68
CA THR A 44 10.52 7.02 -14.41
C THR A 44 9.25 7.51 -13.73
N GLU A 45 8.24 6.65 -13.74
CA GLU A 45 7.01 6.86 -13.00
C GLU A 45 6.86 5.72 -12.00
N LYS A 46 6.66 6.04 -10.72
CA LYS A 46 6.53 5.06 -9.66
C LYS A 46 5.27 5.28 -8.85
N VAL A 47 4.67 4.18 -8.43
CA VAL A 47 3.46 4.20 -7.60
C VAL A 47 3.86 4.26 -6.14
N GLU A 48 3.23 5.16 -5.39
CA GLU A 48 3.36 5.20 -3.93
C GLU A 48 2.06 5.65 -3.28
N GLY A 49 1.86 5.23 -2.06
CA GLY A 49 0.68 5.62 -1.30
C GLY A 49 0.50 4.77 -0.07
N SER A 50 -0.69 4.85 0.49
CA SER A 50 -1.03 4.12 1.71
C SER A 50 -2.53 3.84 1.79
N PHE A 51 -2.86 2.90 2.66
CA PHE A 51 -4.24 2.61 3.01
C PHE A 51 -4.28 1.97 4.40
N ASP A 52 -5.46 2.02 5.03
CA ASP A 52 -5.68 1.42 6.34
C ASP A 52 -6.42 0.11 6.20
N VAL A 53 -6.04 -0.88 7.01
CA VAL A 53 -6.66 -2.20 7.05
C VAL A 53 -7.18 -2.44 8.46
N VAL A 54 -8.41 -2.95 8.55
CA VAL A 54 -9.01 -3.35 9.83
C VAL A 54 -8.75 -4.81 10.07
N CYS A 55 -8.10 -5.12 11.18
CA CYS A 55 -7.88 -6.49 11.64
C CYS A 55 -8.67 -6.73 12.92
N SER A 56 -9.40 -7.82 12.99
CA SER A 56 -10.26 -8.13 14.12
C SER A 56 -10.40 -9.64 14.28
N ASN A 57 -10.73 -10.08 15.50
CA ASN A 57 -11.09 -11.47 15.76
C ASN A 57 -12.58 -11.78 15.56
N LYS A 58 -13.33 -10.83 15.01
CA LYS A 58 -14.74 -11.05 14.66
C LYS A 58 -14.87 -11.95 13.45
N THR A 59 -15.99 -12.69 13.39
CA THR A 59 -16.34 -13.51 12.22
C THR A 59 -16.41 -12.65 10.96
N GLY A 60 -15.78 -13.12 9.89
CA GLY A 60 -15.73 -12.39 8.61
C GLY A 60 -14.61 -11.35 8.52
N SER A 61 -13.83 -11.18 9.58
CA SER A 61 -12.66 -10.30 9.60
C SER A 61 -11.38 -11.13 9.51
N ILE A 62 -10.27 -10.45 9.23
CA ILE A 62 -8.94 -11.04 9.29
C ILE A 62 -8.27 -10.65 10.61
N THR A 63 -7.59 -11.59 11.27
CA THR A 63 -6.80 -11.26 12.46
C THR A 63 -5.50 -10.58 12.08
N LEU A 64 -4.93 -9.80 13.01
CA LEU A 64 -3.63 -9.16 12.78
C LEU A 64 -2.55 -10.20 12.48
N ALA A 65 -2.56 -11.33 13.20
CA ALA A 65 -1.58 -12.40 12.98
C ALA A 65 -1.69 -12.98 11.57
N ASP A 66 -2.90 -13.27 11.10
CA ASP A 66 -3.11 -13.78 9.74
C ASP A 66 -2.71 -12.75 8.68
N PHE A 67 -3.00 -11.48 8.90
CA PHE A 67 -2.60 -10.42 7.99
C PHE A 67 -1.07 -10.30 7.92
N MET A 68 -0.39 -10.36 9.05
CA MET A 68 1.07 -10.32 9.07
C MET A 68 1.69 -11.54 8.40
N ASP A 69 1.04 -12.71 8.48
CA ASP A 69 1.47 -13.91 7.74
C ASP A 69 1.38 -13.71 6.23
N ILE A 70 0.34 -13.03 5.76
CA ILE A 70 0.20 -12.69 4.33
C ILE A 70 1.36 -11.82 3.88
N ILE A 71 1.70 -10.79 4.66
CA ILE A 71 2.81 -9.89 4.36
C ILE A 71 4.14 -10.66 4.38
N THR A 72 4.38 -11.47 5.40
CA THR A 72 5.61 -12.24 5.55
C THR A 72 5.79 -13.23 4.40
N THR A 73 4.71 -13.88 3.98
CA THR A 73 4.75 -14.83 2.86
C THR A 73 5.04 -14.12 1.53
N ALA A 74 4.53 -12.91 1.35
CA ALA A 74 4.76 -12.11 0.15
C ALA A 74 6.12 -11.40 0.15
N ASP A 75 6.76 -11.27 1.31
CA ASP A 75 8.01 -10.53 1.47
C ASP A 75 9.17 -11.27 0.82
N ASN A 76 9.94 -10.54 0.04
CA ASN A 76 11.21 -10.99 -0.54
C ASN A 76 12.24 -9.88 -0.35
N ASN A 77 13.05 -10.00 0.70
CA ASN A 77 14.09 -9.02 1.05
C ASN A 77 13.55 -7.59 1.26
N GLY A 78 12.40 -7.47 1.93
CA GLY A 78 11.79 -6.17 2.22
C GLY A 78 10.90 -5.63 1.11
N VAL A 79 10.69 -6.40 0.06
CA VAL A 79 9.86 -6.04 -1.09
C VAL A 79 8.72 -7.02 -1.22
N ILE A 80 7.50 -6.53 -1.42
CA ILE A 80 6.34 -7.37 -1.67
C ILE A 80 5.81 -7.16 -3.08
N THR A 81 5.38 -8.25 -3.71
CA THR A 81 4.64 -8.18 -4.97
C THR A 81 3.17 -7.95 -4.66
N CYS A 82 2.59 -6.93 -5.27
CA CYS A 82 1.19 -6.60 -5.04
C CYS A 82 0.53 -6.08 -6.31
N ALA A 83 -0.80 -6.19 -6.36
CA ALA A 83 -1.61 -5.54 -7.37
C ALA A 83 -2.43 -4.46 -6.69
N VAL A 84 -2.33 -3.23 -7.17
CA VAL A 84 -2.97 -2.06 -6.56
C VAL A 84 -3.73 -1.27 -7.62
N TYR A 85 -4.79 -0.60 -7.19
CA TYR A 85 -5.49 0.36 -8.03
C TYR A 85 -4.80 1.72 -7.92
N VAL A 86 -4.30 2.22 -9.03
CA VAL A 86 -3.61 3.50 -9.09
C VAL A 86 -4.63 4.60 -9.28
N THR A 87 -4.85 5.39 -8.24
CA THR A 87 -5.97 6.34 -8.16
C THR A 87 -5.92 7.40 -9.26
N ASN A 88 -4.74 7.97 -9.51
CA ASN A 88 -4.61 9.03 -10.51
C ASN A 88 -4.49 8.52 -11.95
N LYS A 89 -4.48 7.21 -12.16
CA LYS A 89 -4.54 6.59 -13.50
C LYS A 89 -5.86 5.90 -13.79
N GLY A 90 -6.65 5.61 -12.73
CA GLY A 90 -7.90 4.89 -12.87
C GLY A 90 -7.74 3.44 -13.34
N ALA A 91 -6.62 2.81 -13.06
CA ALA A 91 -6.30 1.46 -13.50
C ALA A 91 -5.53 0.68 -12.44
N SER A 92 -5.64 -0.65 -12.49
CA SER A 92 -4.86 -1.53 -11.61
C SER A 92 -3.50 -1.83 -12.21
N GLU A 93 -2.48 -1.88 -11.37
CA GLU A 93 -1.13 -2.25 -11.77
C GLU A 93 -0.54 -3.26 -10.79
N ALA A 94 0.26 -4.18 -11.32
CA ALA A 94 1.08 -5.08 -10.52
C ALA A 94 2.44 -4.43 -10.30
N ILE A 95 2.86 -4.31 -9.04
CA ILE A 95 4.11 -3.67 -8.67
C ILE A 95 4.88 -4.51 -7.66
N ASP A 96 6.19 -4.30 -7.61
CA ASP A 96 7.04 -4.74 -6.51
C ASP A 96 7.33 -3.50 -5.66
N ALA A 97 6.98 -3.56 -4.37
CA ALA A 97 6.99 -2.37 -3.54
C ALA A 97 7.71 -2.61 -2.21
N TYR A 98 8.46 -1.59 -1.78
CA TYR A 98 8.85 -1.46 -0.38
C TYR A 98 7.60 -1.17 0.44
N TYR A 99 7.57 -1.66 1.67
CA TYR A 99 6.41 -1.46 2.53
C TYR A 99 6.81 -1.05 3.93
N SER A 100 5.92 -0.34 4.60
CA SER A 100 5.99 -0.13 6.04
C SER A 100 4.61 -0.31 6.64
N ILE A 101 4.56 -0.86 7.85
CA ILE A 101 3.32 -1.15 8.55
C ILE A 101 3.37 -0.43 9.90
N THR A 102 2.32 0.36 10.17
CA THR A 102 2.19 1.09 11.42
C THR A 102 0.85 0.73 12.05
N ASN A 103 0.86 0.36 13.33
CA ASN A 103 -0.40 0.20 14.07
C ASN A 103 -0.93 1.58 14.42
N LYS A 104 -2.03 1.96 13.78
CA LYS A 104 -2.66 3.27 13.96
C LYS A 104 -3.55 3.31 15.20
N GLN A 105 -4.24 2.22 15.49
CA GLN A 105 -5.19 2.14 16.57
C GLN A 105 -5.40 0.69 16.98
N HIS A 106 -5.42 0.46 18.29
CA HIS A 106 -5.78 -0.82 18.88
C HIS A 106 -6.93 -0.60 19.85
N THR A 107 -8.01 -1.34 19.68
CA THR A 107 -9.20 -1.24 20.52
C THR A 107 -9.53 -2.62 21.07
N LEU A 108 -9.66 -2.71 22.40
CA LEU A 108 -10.16 -3.89 23.10
C LEU A 108 -11.58 -3.60 23.55
N ILE A 109 -12.52 -4.43 23.10
CA ILE A 109 -13.92 -4.34 23.49
C ILE A 109 -14.15 -5.28 24.68
N PRO A 110 -14.97 -4.89 25.69
CA PRO A 110 -15.13 -5.70 26.91
C PRO A 110 -15.59 -7.15 26.70
N ASP A 111 -16.17 -7.48 25.55
CA ASP A 111 -16.55 -8.86 25.23
C ASP A 111 -15.40 -9.74 24.75
N GLY A 112 -14.16 -9.21 24.75
CA GLY A 112 -12.99 -9.92 24.28
C GLY A 112 -12.66 -9.73 22.80
N THR A 113 -13.40 -8.88 22.11
CA THR A 113 -13.14 -8.55 20.71
C THR A 113 -12.01 -7.54 20.58
N PHE A 114 -11.06 -7.82 19.69
CA PHE A 114 -9.96 -6.90 19.35
C PHE A 114 -10.20 -6.29 17.99
N VAL A 115 -9.93 -5.00 17.86
CA VAL A 115 -9.93 -4.32 16.56
C VAL A 115 -8.63 -3.53 16.44
N ASP A 116 -7.84 -3.86 15.43
CA ASP A 116 -6.62 -3.15 15.09
C ASP A 116 -6.81 -2.46 13.75
N VAL A 117 -6.46 -1.18 13.70
CA VAL A 117 -6.37 -0.43 12.44
C VAL A 117 -4.90 -0.22 12.16
N ILE A 118 -4.43 -0.79 11.05
CA ILE A 118 -3.04 -0.66 10.64
C ILE A 118 -2.95 0.09 9.33
N THR A 119 -1.93 0.93 9.22
CA THR A 119 -1.63 1.68 8.01
C THR A 119 -0.50 0.99 7.27
N ILE A 120 -0.73 0.67 6.01
CA ILE A 120 0.27 0.11 5.12
C ILE A 120 0.67 1.18 4.12
N ALA A 121 1.95 1.53 4.12
CA ALA A 121 2.52 2.42 3.12
C ALA A 121 3.32 1.60 2.12
N LEU A 122 3.11 1.84 0.84
CA LEU A 122 3.77 1.15 -0.25
C LEU A 122 4.50 2.17 -1.13
N LYS A 123 5.69 1.81 -1.55
CA LYS A 123 6.46 2.60 -2.50
C LYS A 123 7.09 1.67 -3.52
N GLU A 124 6.74 1.81 -4.78
CA GLU A 124 7.27 0.98 -5.86
C GLU A 124 8.79 1.07 -5.90
N ARG A 125 9.39 -0.10 -6.04
CA ARG A 125 10.84 -0.23 -6.14
C ARG A 125 11.39 0.30 -7.45
#